data_58c90611f30bfd4768c3cde28e055f40
#
_entry.id   58c90611f30bfd4768c3cde28e055f40
#
_cell.length_a   1.000
_cell.length_b   1.000
_cell.length_c   1.000
_cell.angle_alpha   90.00
_cell.angle_beta   90.00
_cell.angle_gamma   90.00
#
_symmetry.space_group_name_H-M   'P 1'
#
loop_
_entity.id
_entity.type
_entity.pdbx_description
1 polymer ?
#
loop_
_entity_poly.entity_id
_entity_poly.type
_entity_poly.pdbx_seq_one_letter_code
_entity_poly.pdbx_strand_id
1 'polypeptide(L)'
;MLLQKTLGLKEDAYLVEGSFEGLEMNLRTLDYLDKLSMLPAGSIDSALTIVDKGGSAIGAAFKNKLDGGDFWFVIPYPAAKASRQQAEKLVNAVLGGGIVSSVRKKKVDPGQFRKALREYLAVSLAEQALCECDKGREPKSFAFNEGRNERLRVLMQRLAKENGFNLKEMSALEICCGNGMSTAAIKPLFKDILCIDNDRCAICNGVYHGTLDPESAMVVDAMALTRFVGEKYDAVLGLMLGTIYEFNKNIWRMIFEEAVKTLKDDGFLLFTVNTKEEMDFLAAALEEMGIRGAVIDNRNKNDIYDGWAFFAVRSNGRFSH
;
A
#
# COMPACT_ATOMS: atom_id res chain seq x y z
N MET A 1 -3.22 -18.64 -2.57
CA MET A 1 -2.78 -17.23 -2.61
C MET A 1 -2.70 -16.72 -4.03
N LEU A 2 -2.90 -15.42 -4.24
CA LEU A 2 -2.84 -14.79 -5.55
C LEU A 2 -1.44 -14.88 -6.17
N LEU A 3 -0.39 -14.89 -5.34
CA LEU A 3 1.00 -15.00 -5.78
C LEU A 3 1.25 -16.29 -6.60
N GLN A 4 0.80 -17.45 -6.10
CA GLN A 4 0.90 -18.72 -6.82
C GLN A 4 0.13 -18.68 -8.15
N LYS A 5 -1.12 -18.16 -8.12
CA LYS A 5 -1.96 -18.05 -9.34
C LYS A 5 -1.32 -17.14 -10.38
N THR A 6 -0.81 -15.98 -9.98
CA THR A 6 -0.17 -15.00 -10.87
C THR A 6 1.07 -15.59 -11.54
N LEU A 7 1.88 -16.34 -10.79
CA LEU A 7 3.09 -16.99 -11.32
C LEU A 7 2.81 -18.32 -12.01
N GLY A 8 1.62 -18.89 -11.84
CA GLY A 8 1.25 -20.19 -12.40
C GLY A 8 2.03 -21.36 -11.77
N LEU A 9 2.27 -21.26 -10.46
CA LEU A 9 2.96 -22.27 -9.67
C LEU A 9 1.96 -23.28 -9.10
N LYS A 10 2.36 -24.54 -9.02
CA LYS A 10 1.58 -25.61 -8.38
C LYS A 10 1.94 -25.75 -6.91
N GLU A 11 3.21 -25.57 -6.62
CA GLU A 11 3.78 -25.64 -5.29
C GLU A 11 3.60 -24.30 -4.55
N ASP A 12 3.79 -24.30 -3.24
CA ASP A 12 3.70 -23.10 -2.41
C ASP A 12 4.73 -22.04 -2.82
N ALA A 13 4.34 -20.80 -2.71
CA ALA A 13 5.17 -19.65 -3.04
C ALA A 13 5.26 -18.70 -1.84
N TYR A 14 6.48 -18.43 -1.41
CA TYR A 14 6.81 -17.59 -0.28
C TYR A 14 7.64 -16.39 -0.75
N LEU A 15 7.45 -15.23 -0.12
CA LEU A 15 8.37 -14.11 -0.29
C LEU A 15 9.58 -14.30 0.64
N VAL A 16 10.75 -13.94 0.15
CA VAL A 16 11.96 -13.87 1.00
C VAL A 16 11.82 -12.76 2.03
N GLU A 17 11.23 -11.64 1.63
CA GLU A 17 10.98 -10.50 2.51
C GLU A 17 9.63 -10.65 3.23
N GLY A 18 9.61 -10.30 4.52
CA GLY A 18 8.43 -10.41 5.38
C GLY A 18 7.71 -9.07 5.61
N SER A 19 8.07 -8.00 4.92
CA SER A 19 7.45 -6.68 5.06
C SER A 19 7.58 -5.87 3.79
N PHE A 20 6.74 -4.83 3.66
CA PHE A 20 6.84 -3.89 2.53
C PHE A 20 8.17 -3.12 2.54
N GLU A 21 8.63 -2.71 3.71
CA GLU A 21 9.94 -2.09 3.87
C GLU A 21 11.07 -3.06 3.43
N GLY A 22 10.99 -4.32 3.83
CA GLY A 22 11.92 -5.36 3.40
C GLY A 22 11.96 -5.51 1.90
N LEU A 23 10.81 -5.52 1.22
CA LEU A 23 10.74 -5.57 -0.24
C LEU A 23 11.50 -4.43 -0.92
N GLU A 24 11.43 -3.22 -0.36
CA GLU A 24 12.10 -2.05 -0.94
C GLU A 24 13.58 -1.96 -0.57
N MET A 25 13.94 -2.42 0.61
CA MET A 25 15.32 -2.37 1.14
C MET A 25 16.14 -3.63 0.85
N ASN A 26 15.52 -4.72 0.36
CA ASN A 26 16.16 -6.02 0.15
C ASN A 26 16.84 -6.59 1.41
N LEU A 27 16.26 -6.40 2.59
CA LEU A 27 16.92 -6.69 3.86
C LEU A 27 17.33 -8.17 4.01
N ARG A 28 16.49 -9.10 3.57
CA ARG A 28 16.74 -10.55 3.59
C ARG A 28 17.14 -11.10 2.22
N THR A 29 16.72 -10.44 1.16
CA THR A 29 16.94 -10.87 -0.24
C THR A 29 18.43 -10.97 -0.55
N LEU A 30 19.23 -10.00 -0.10
CA LEU A 30 20.68 -9.99 -0.38
C LEU A 30 21.38 -11.16 0.30
N ASP A 31 21.09 -11.42 1.59
CA ASP A 31 21.65 -12.57 2.34
C ASP A 31 21.21 -13.90 1.71
N TYR A 32 19.95 -14.01 1.30
CA TYR A 32 19.44 -15.20 0.63
C TYR A 32 20.16 -15.47 -0.71
N LEU A 33 20.31 -14.45 -1.55
CA LEU A 33 20.97 -14.57 -2.84
C LEU A 33 22.48 -14.85 -2.69
N ASP A 34 23.12 -14.25 -1.69
CA ASP A 34 24.51 -14.53 -1.37
C ASP A 34 24.71 -16.01 -1.01
N LYS A 35 23.86 -16.56 -0.13
CA LYS A 35 23.85 -18.00 0.19
C LYS A 35 23.60 -18.88 -1.03
N LEU A 36 22.69 -18.50 -1.91
CA LEU A 36 22.46 -19.25 -3.15
C LEU A 36 23.69 -19.23 -4.05
N SER A 37 24.42 -18.12 -4.12
CA SER A 37 25.59 -17.98 -4.98
C SER A 37 26.77 -18.90 -4.58
N MET A 38 26.77 -19.40 -3.35
CA MET A 38 27.78 -20.31 -2.82
C MET A 38 27.45 -21.80 -3.06
N LEU A 39 26.25 -22.10 -3.59
CA LEU A 39 25.83 -23.48 -3.84
C LEU A 39 26.60 -24.09 -5.03
N PRO A 40 26.84 -25.43 -5.02
CA PRO A 40 27.39 -26.14 -6.17
C PRO A 40 26.51 -26.03 -7.42
N ALA A 41 27.10 -26.24 -8.59
CA ALA A 41 26.37 -26.32 -9.85
C ALA A 41 25.23 -27.37 -9.77
N GLY A 42 24.06 -27.04 -10.32
CA GLY A 42 22.90 -27.92 -10.34
C GLY A 42 22.15 -28.08 -9.01
N SER A 43 22.49 -27.31 -7.96
CA SER A 43 21.85 -27.38 -6.66
C SER A 43 20.37 -26.94 -6.66
N ILE A 44 19.98 -26.12 -7.63
CA ILE A 44 18.60 -25.63 -7.81
C ILE A 44 18.02 -26.19 -9.09
N ASP A 45 16.94 -26.96 -9.00
CA ASP A 45 16.33 -27.60 -10.18
C ASP A 45 15.75 -26.58 -11.16
N SER A 46 15.05 -25.56 -10.64
CA SER A 46 14.29 -24.63 -11.47
C SER A 46 14.29 -23.22 -10.92
N ALA A 47 14.36 -22.25 -11.81
CA ALA A 47 14.11 -20.85 -11.50
C ALA A 47 13.17 -20.21 -12.54
N LEU A 48 12.51 -19.12 -12.13
CA LEU A 48 11.71 -18.27 -13.00
C LEU A 48 12.33 -16.88 -13.03
N THR A 49 12.49 -16.32 -14.23
CA THR A 49 12.63 -14.89 -14.41
C THR A 49 11.22 -14.33 -14.62
N ILE A 50 10.76 -13.46 -13.72
CA ILE A 50 9.44 -12.82 -13.80
C ILE A 50 9.61 -11.56 -14.63
N VAL A 51 8.86 -11.44 -15.73
CA VAL A 51 8.98 -10.32 -16.67
C VAL A 51 7.63 -9.68 -16.90
N ASP A 52 7.63 -8.38 -17.18
CA ASP A 52 6.44 -7.65 -17.60
C ASP A 52 6.04 -7.98 -19.04
N LYS A 53 4.97 -7.34 -19.54
CA LYS A 53 4.49 -7.53 -20.92
C LYS A 53 5.54 -7.11 -21.97
N GLY A 54 6.38 -6.13 -21.63
CA GLY A 54 7.49 -5.62 -22.47
C GLY A 54 8.74 -6.50 -22.43
N GLY A 55 8.80 -7.48 -21.52
CA GLY A 55 9.93 -8.38 -21.35
C GLY A 55 10.99 -7.89 -20.35
N SER A 56 10.75 -6.76 -19.68
CA SER A 56 11.64 -6.26 -18.62
C SER A 56 11.49 -7.12 -17.36
N ALA A 57 12.60 -7.50 -16.76
CA ALA A 57 12.59 -8.28 -15.53
C ALA A 57 12.05 -7.43 -14.35
N ILE A 58 11.10 -8.00 -13.62
CA ILE A 58 10.47 -7.39 -12.44
C ILE A 58 10.60 -8.27 -11.20
N GLY A 59 11.30 -9.40 -11.29
CA GLY A 59 11.56 -10.30 -10.19
C GLY A 59 12.11 -11.63 -10.66
N ALA A 60 12.40 -12.50 -9.69
CA ALA A 60 12.81 -13.90 -9.92
C ALA A 60 12.13 -14.80 -8.89
N ALA A 61 12.12 -16.12 -9.17
CA ALA A 61 11.75 -17.11 -8.18
C ALA A 61 12.64 -18.35 -8.31
N PHE A 62 12.99 -18.94 -7.17
CA PHE A 62 13.84 -20.12 -7.08
C PHE A 62 13.11 -21.26 -6.40
N LYS A 63 13.13 -22.44 -7.03
CA LYS A 63 12.52 -23.64 -6.48
C LYS A 63 13.45 -24.25 -5.43
N ASN A 64 12.92 -24.50 -4.25
CA ASN A 64 13.63 -25.11 -3.14
C ASN A 64 12.98 -26.46 -2.82
N LYS A 65 13.77 -27.37 -2.26
CA LYS A 65 13.32 -28.69 -1.83
C LYS A 65 13.45 -28.81 -0.33
N LEU A 66 12.42 -29.37 0.29
CA LEU A 66 12.44 -29.82 1.68
C LEU A 66 11.89 -31.24 1.73
N ASP A 67 12.14 -31.95 2.83
CA ASP A 67 11.59 -33.31 3.06
C ASP A 67 10.06 -33.37 3.02
N GLY A 68 9.38 -32.24 3.24
CA GLY A 68 7.91 -32.10 3.19
C GLY A 68 7.33 -31.69 1.83
N GLY A 69 8.14 -31.44 0.84
CA GLY A 69 7.70 -31.00 -0.50
C GLY A 69 8.46 -29.80 -1.06
N ASP A 70 8.28 -29.58 -2.35
CA ASP A 70 8.90 -28.45 -3.05
C ASP A 70 8.12 -27.16 -2.84
N PHE A 71 8.82 -26.03 -2.84
CA PHE A 71 8.24 -24.70 -2.75
C PHE A 71 9.09 -23.67 -3.50
N TRP A 72 8.56 -22.46 -3.68
CA TRP A 72 9.22 -21.38 -4.38
C TRP A 72 9.49 -20.19 -3.47
N PHE A 73 10.73 -19.68 -3.44
CA PHE A 73 11.00 -18.35 -2.93
C PHE A 73 10.93 -17.33 -4.06
N VAL A 74 10.10 -16.30 -3.86
CA VAL A 74 9.87 -15.23 -4.83
C VAL A 74 10.59 -13.96 -4.35
N ILE A 75 11.32 -13.35 -5.28
CA ILE A 75 12.10 -12.13 -5.09
C ILE A 75 11.57 -11.09 -6.08
N PRO A 76 10.66 -10.19 -5.68
CA PRO A 76 10.30 -9.06 -6.50
C PRO A 76 11.45 -8.04 -6.52
N TYR A 77 11.63 -7.37 -7.66
CA TYR A 77 12.61 -6.29 -7.73
C TYR A 77 12.04 -5.00 -7.14
N PRO A 78 12.80 -4.31 -6.29
CA PRO A 78 12.39 -3.05 -5.69
C PRO A 78 12.06 -1.97 -6.72
N ALA A 79 11.23 -1.01 -6.35
CA ALA A 79 10.95 0.17 -7.16
C ALA A 79 12.15 1.12 -7.19
N ALA A 80 12.88 1.25 -6.08
CA ALA A 80 14.08 2.09 -5.99
C ALA A 80 15.20 1.57 -6.89
N LYS A 81 15.70 2.43 -7.80
CA LYS A 81 16.66 2.06 -8.85
C LYS A 81 17.94 1.40 -8.33
N ALA A 82 18.51 1.93 -7.24
CA ALA A 82 19.76 1.40 -6.68
C ALA A 82 19.57 0.00 -6.11
N SER A 83 18.54 -0.21 -5.26
CA SER A 83 18.21 -1.50 -4.67
C SER A 83 17.86 -2.54 -5.75
N ARG A 84 17.15 -2.10 -6.79
CA ARG A 84 16.80 -2.92 -7.94
C ARG A 84 18.03 -3.41 -8.69
N GLN A 85 18.97 -2.52 -9.02
CA GLN A 85 20.21 -2.89 -9.73
C GLN A 85 21.03 -3.91 -8.95
N GLN A 86 21.10 -3.77 -7.63
CA GLN A 86 21.80 -4.71 -6.76
C GLN A 86 21.13 -6.10 -6.77
N ALA A 87 19.80 -6.16 -6.62
CA ALA A 87 19.06 -7.42 -6.68
C ALA A 87 19.20 -8.10 -8.06
N GLU A 88 19.04 -7.34 -9.16
CA GLU A 88 19.21 -7.85 -10.53
C GLU A 88 20.61 -8.44 -10.75
N LYS A 89 21.67 -7.77 -10.28
CA LYS A 89 23.04 -8.24 -10.39
C LYS A 89 23.23 -9.60 -9.71
N LEU A 90 22.75 -9.73 -8.47
CA LEU A 90 22.88 -10.97 -7.70
C LEU A 90 22.04 -12.11 -8.27
N VAL A 91 20.79 -11.83 -8.65
CA VAL A 91 19.94 -12.81 -9.33
C VAL A 91 20.61 -13.32 -10.61
N ASN A 92 21.15 -12.43 -11.44
CA ASN A 92 21.84 -12.81 -12.67
C ASN A 92 23.10 -13.64 -12.40
N ALA A 93 23.84 -13.37 -11.33
CA ALA A 93 24.98 -14.20 -10.92
C ALA A 93 24.53 -15.62 -10.55
N VAL A 94 23.44 -15.79 -9.80
CA VAL A 94 22.88 -17.11 -9.46
C VAL A 94 22.38 -17.84 -10.70
N LEU A 95 21.66 -17.14 -11.59
CA LEU A 95 21.12 -17.74 -12.83
C LEU A 95 22.19 -18.12 -13.85
N GLY A 96 23.27 -17.32 -13.94
CA GLY A 96 24.39 -17.54 -14.89
C GLY A 96 25.49 -18.44 -14.39
N GLY A 97 25.54 -18.71 -13.06
CA GLY A 97 26.62 -19.49 -12.43
C GLY A 97 26.52 -21.02 -12.55
N GLY A 98 25.55 -21.53 -13.32
CA GLY A 98 25.32 -22.98 -13.44
C GLY A 98 24.68 -23.63 -12.20
N ILE A 99 24.36 -22.85 -11.18
CA ILE A 99 23.71 -23.29 -9.94
C ILE A 99 22.31 -23.79 -10.20
N VAL A 100 21.60 -23.17 -11.16
CA VAL A 100 20.24 -23.49 -11.56
C VAL A 100 20.25 -24.36 -12.80
N SER A 101 19.62 -25.54 -12.75
CA SER A 101 19.55 -26.50 -13.85
C SER A 101 18.62 -26.07 -14.98
N SER A 102 17.52 -25.36 -14.66
CA SER A 102 16.52 -24.92 -15.63
C SER A 102 15.98 -23.53 -15.29
N VAL A 103 16.04 -22.62 -16.25
CA VAL A 103 15.50 -21.25 -16.10
C VAL A 103 14.37 -21.03 -17.09
N ARG A 104 13.21 -20.63 -16.62
CA ARG A 104 12.03 -20.29 -17.43
C ARG A 104 11.67 -18.82 -17.28
N LYS A 105 11.03 -18.22 -18.29
CA LYS A 105 10.47 -16.87 -18.21
C LYS A 105 8.96 -16.96 -17.97
N LYS A 106 8.46 -16.16 -17.03
CA LYS A 106 7.04 -15.99 -16.77
C LYS A 106 6.64 -14.55 -17.03
N LYS A 107 5.79 -14.34 -18.04
CA LYS A 107 5.18 -13.02 -18.29
C LYS A 107 4.01 -12.81 -17.33
N VAL A 108 3.98 -11.65 -16.69
CA VAL A 108 2.90 -11.25 -15.78
C VAL A 108 2.52 -9.77 -16.03
N ASP A 109 1.30 -9.41 -15.64
CA ASP A 109 0.91 -8.01 -15.55
C ASP A 109 1.51 -7.40 -14.29
N PRO A 110 2.25 -6.27 -14.36
CA PRO A 110 2.88 -5.66 -13.20
C PRO A 110 1.88 -5.26 -12.09
N GLY A 111 0.69 -4.78 -12.45
CA GLY A 111 -0.36 -4.43 -11.50
C GLY A 111 -0.87 -5.65 -10.75
N GLN A 112 -1.13 -6.76 -11.47
CA GLN A 112 -1.53 -8.03 -10.85
C GLN A 112 -0.42 -8.61 -9.97
N PHE A 113 0.83 -8.48 -10.37
CA PHE A 113 1.96 -8.93 -9.55
C PHE A 113 2.06 -8.12 -8.26
N ARG A 114 1.95 -6.78 -8.31
CA ARG A 114 1.92 -5.94 -7.10
C ARG A 114 0.75 -6.28 -6.18
N LYS A 115 -0.45 -6.52 -6.73
CA LYS A 115 -1.61 -6.99 -5.93
C LYS A 115 -1.31 -8.31 -5.22
N ALA A 116 -0.67 -9.25 -5.91
CA ALA A 116 -0.30 -10.54 -5.34
C ALA A 116 0.74 -10.43 -4.21
N LEU A 117 1.68 -9.49 -4.31
CA LEU A 117 2.65 -9.20 -3.25
C LEU A 117 1.96 -8.58 -2.02
N ARG A 118 1.03 -7.64 -2.24
CA ARG A 118 0.24 -7.02 -1.16
C ARG A 118 -0.62 -8.07 -0.45
N GLU A 119 -1.37 -8.85 -1.21
CA GLU A 119 -2.18 -9.95 -0.64
C GLU A 119 -1.33 -10.88 0.22
N TYR A 120 -0.19 -11.33 -0.30
CA TYR A 120 0.70 -12.22 0.44
C TYR A 120 1.10 -11.64 1.79
N LEU A 121 1.61 -10.41 1.82
CA LEU A 121 2.08 -9.77 3.06
C LEU A 121 0.93 -9.48 4.03
N ALA A 122 -0.20 -9.00 3.53
CA ALA A 122 -1.35 -8.65 4.37
C ALA A 122 -2.02 -9.90 4.96
N VAL A 123 -2.17 -10.98 4.19
CA VAL A 123 -2.70 -12.26 4.68
C VAL A 123 -1.72 -12.89 5.68
N SER A 124 -0.43 -12.94 5.36
CA SER A 124 0.58 -13.50 6.28
C SER A 124 0.64 -12.72 7.60
N LEU A 125 0.42 -11.41 7.55
CA LEU A 125 0.30 -10.59 8.76
C LEU A 125 -0.97 -10.94 9.55
N ALA A 126 -2.12 -11.04 8.89
CA ALA A 126 -3.40 -11.37 9.52
C ALA A 126 -3.45 -12.81 10.08
N GLU A 127 -2.74 -13.75 9.47
CA GLU A 127 -2.57 -15.12 9.94
C GLU A 127 -1.47 -15.26 11.00
N GLN A 128 -0.87 -14.15 11.44
CA GLN A 128 0.22 -14.10 12.43
C GLN A 128 1.51 -14.82 12.00
N ALA A 129 1.67 -15.15 10.73
CA ALA A 129 2.89 -15.76 10.21
C ALA A 129 4.10 -14.79 10.22
N LEU A 130 3.83 -13.49 10.26
CA LEU A 130 4.84 -12.42 10.24
C LEU A 130 4.88 -11.60 11.53
N CYS A 131 4.17 -11.98 12.59
CA CYS A 131 4.23 -11.32 13.88
C CYS A 131 4.10 -12.31 15.02
N GLU A 132 4.84 -12.07 16.10
CA GLU A 132 4.76 -12.80 17.38
C GLU A 132 3.88 -12.02 18.34
N CYS A 133 2.61 -11.86 17.98
CA CYS A 133 1.69 -11.01 18.71
C CYS A 133 0.88 -11.81 19.74
N ASP A 134 1.15 -11.64 21.03
CA ASP A 134 0.38 -12.25 22.14
C ASP A 134 -0.94 -11.53 22.41
N LYS A 135 -1.17 -10.37 21.80
CA LYS A 135 -2.39 -9.59 22.01
C LYS A 135 -3.55 -10.20 21.25
N GLY A 136 -4.65 -10.43 21.96
CA GLY A 136 -5.93 -10.76 21.34
C GLY A 136 -6.34 -9.69 20.31
N ARG A 137 -7.06 -10.12 19.28
CA ARG A 137 -7.55 -9.18 18.25
C ARG A 137 -8.69 -8.36 18.82
N GLU A 138 -8.68 -7.06 18.52
CA GLU A 138 -9.78 -6.18 18.90
C GLU A 138 -11.07 -6.56 18.18
N PRO A 139 -12.23 -6.48 18.87
CA PRO A 139 -13.52 -6.74 18.24
C PRO A 139 -13.78 -5.78 17.08
N LYS A 140 -14.38 -6.27 16.00
CA LYS A 140 -14.75 -5.44 14.83
C LYS A 140 -15.57 -4.20 15.21
N SER A 141 -16.37 -4.29 16.25
CA SER A 141 -17.22 -3.20 16.74
C SER A 141 -16.47 -2.09 17.49
N PHE A 142 -15.18 -2.28 17.80
CA PHE A 142 -14.43 -1.36 18.66
C PHE A 142 -14.39 0.07 18.14
N ALA A 143 -14.27 0.28 16.84
CA ALA A 143 -14.23 1.62 16.25
C ALA A 143 -15.33 1.84 15.20
N PHE A 144 -16.29 0.92 15.06
CA PHE A 144 -17.33 1.01 14.04
C PHE A 144 -18.43 1.98 14.48
N ASN A 145 -18.61 3.05 13.73
CA ASN A 145 -19.68 4.02 13.91
C ASN A 145 -20.43 4.18 12.57
N GLU A 146 -21.61 3.55 12.46
CA GLU A 146 -22.40 3.57 11.23
C GLU A 146 -22.87 4.97 10.86
N GLY A 147 -23.26 5.77 11.85
CA GLY A 147 -23.67 7.16 11.63
C GLY A 147 -22.54 8.02 11.07
N ARG A 148 -21.30 7.83 11.56
CA ARG A 148 -20.09 8.44 11.00
C ARG A 148 -19.88 8.01 9.55
N ASN A 149 -19.93 6.71 9.30
CA ASN A 149 -19.68 6.15 7.97
C ASN A 149 -20.72 6.65 6.94
N GLU A 150 -21.98 6.79 7.33
CA GLU A 150 -23.00 7.37 6.47
C GLU A 150 -22.70 8.86 6.15
N ARG A 151 -22.30 9.65 7.14
CA ARG A 151 -21.92 11.05 6.89
C ARG A 151 -20.71 11.17 5.96
N LEU A 152 -19.68 10.34 6.11
CA LEU A 152 -18.54 10.33 5.19
C LEU A 152 -18.99 9.98 3.76
N ARG A 153 -19.89 9.02 3.62
CA ARG A 153 -20.46 8.62 2.33
C ARG A 153 -21.23 9.77 1.67
N VAL A 154 -22.08 10.44 2.45
CA VAL A 154 -22.84 11.62 1.99
C VAL A 154 -21.90 12.77 1.61
N LEU A 155 -20.91 13.08 2.43
CA LEU A 155 -19.90 14.12 2.16
C LEU A 155 -19.19 13.82 0.83
N MET A 156 -18.67 12.61 0.66
CA MET A 156 -17.95 12.19 -0.54
C MET A 156 -18.83 12.29 -1.80
N GLN A 157 -20.06 11.79 -1.74
CA GLN A 157 -20.98 11.83 -2.86
C GLN A 157 -21.40 13.28 -3.23
N ARG A 158 -21.58 14.15 -2.25
CA ARG A 158 -21.87 15.56 -2.46
C ARG A 158 -20.73 16.24 -3.18
N LEU A 159 -19.49 16.13 -2.66
CA LEU A 159 -18.31 16.74 -3.26
C LEU A 159 -18.04 16.22 -4.67
N ALA A 160 -18.21 14.93 -4.90
CA ALA A 160 -18.07 14.33 -6.23
C ALA A 160 -19.12 14.91 -7.21
N LYS A 161 -20.37 15.03 -6.80
CA LYS A 161 -21.46 15.58 -7.63
C LYS A 161 -21.22 17.06 -7.96
N GLU A 162 -20.83 17.86 -6.97
CA GLU A 162 -20.57 19.30 -7.14
C GLU A 162 -19.42 19.58 -8.10
N ASN A 163 -18.44 18.66 -8.19
CA ASN A 163 -17.24 18.80 -9.02
C ASN A 163 -17.26 17.90 -10.27
N GLY A 164 -18.34 17.20 -10.56
CA GLY A 164 -18.49 16.39 -11.76
C GLY A 164 -17.66 15.10 -11.79
N PHE A 165 -17.23 14.57 -10.64
CA PHE A 165 -16.45 13.34 -10.54
C PHE A 165 -17.32 12.09 -10.61
N ASN A 166 -16.92 11.12 -11.45
CA ASN A 166 -17.47 9.77 -11.44
C ASN A 166 -16.58 8.85 -10.60
N LEU A 167 -16.84 8.79 -9.30
CA LEU A 167 -16.03 8.00 -8.35
C LEU A 167 -15.89 6.53 -8.77
N LYS A 168 -16.90 5.96 -9.44
CA LYS A 168 -16.87 4.56 -9.91
C LYS A 168 -15.81 4.27 -10.97
N GLU A 169 -15.26 5.29 -11.59
CA GLU A 169 -14.17 5.18 -12.55
C GLU A 169 -12.81 5.58 -11.95
N MET A 170 -12.82 6.13 -10.73
CA MET A 170 -11.65 6.69 -10.07
C MET A 170 -10.95 5.69 -9.16
N SER A 171 -9.62 5.74 -9.16
CA SER A 171 -8.75 5.07 -8.20
C SER A 171 -8.48 5.99 -7.02
N ALA A 172 -8.54 5.47 -5.79
CA ALA A 172 -8.26 6.22 -4.58
C ALA A 172 -7.05 5.65 -3.81
N LEU A 173 -6.37 6.54 -3.10
CA LEU A 173 -5.38 6.20 -2.08
C LEU A 173 -5.88 6.76 -0.75
N GLU A 174 -6.09 5.91 0.24
CA GLU A 174 -6.39 6.31 1.61
C GLU A 174 -5.15 6.17 2.46
N ILE A 175 -4.65 7.29 2.98
CA ILE A 175 -3.54 7.35 3.93
C ILE A 175 -4.06 7.33 5.36
N CYS A 176 -3.29 6.78 6.29
CA CYS A 176 -3.68 6.66 7.71
C CYS A 176 -5.04 5.99 7.90
N CYS A 177 -5.27 4.89 7.15
CA CYS A 177 -6.57 4.21 7.10
C CYS A 177 -6.93 3.46 8.39
N GLY A 178 -5.97 3.29 9.32
CA GLY A 178 -6.16 2.51 10.53
C GLY A 178 -6.60 1.06 10.21
N ASN A 179 -7.61 0.60 10.90
CA ASN A 179 -8.21 -0.72 10.67
C ASN A 179 -9.30 -0.75 9.57
N GLY A 180 -9.41 0.30 8.77
CA GLY A 180 -10.31 0.37 7.63
C GLY A 180 -11.78 0.69 7.94
N MET A 181 -12.09 1.23 9.12
CA MET A 181 -13.48 1.57 9.45
C MET A 181 -14.07 2.68 8.58
N SER A 182 -13.26 3.69 8.23
CA SER A 182 -13.62 4.71 7.24
C SER A 182 -13.64 4.13 5.83
N THR A 183 -12.65 3.28 5.52
CA THR A 183 -12.55 2.58 4.24
C THR A 183 -13.84 1.84 3.89
N ALA A 184 -14.44 1.14 4.85
CA ALA A 184 -15.69 0.41 4.67
C ALA A 184 -16.84 1.31 4.17
N ALA A 185 -16.82 2.60 4.53
CA ALA A 185 -17.82 3.57 4.07
C ALA A 185 -17.61 4.02 2.62
N ILE A 186 -16.36 4.24 2.22
CA ILE A 186 -16.01 4.90 0.96
C ILE A 186 -15.62 3.94 -0.16
N LYS A 187 -15.05 2.77 0.18
CA LYS A 187 -14.64 1.75 -0.79
C LYS A 187 -15.72 1.39 -1.83
N PRO A 188 -17.01 1.23 -1.45
CA PRO A 188 -18.04 0.95 -2.44
C PRO A 188 -18.28 2.08 -3.45
N LEU A 189 -17.76 3.28 -3.21
CA LEU A 189 -17.93 4.44 -4.10
C LEU A 189 -16.89 4.48 -5.21
N PHE A 190 -15.68 3.95 -4.97
CA PHE A 190 -14.57 4.00 -5.92
C PHE A 190 -14.47 2.74 -6.78
N LYS A 191 -13.73 2.87 -7.88
CA LYS A 191 -13.36 1.74 -8.74
C LYS A 191 -12.42 0.78 -7.99
N ASP A 192 -11.39 1.35 -7.40
CA ASP A 192 -10.44 0.66 -6.52
C ASP A 192 -9.89 1.65 -5.49
N ILE A 193 -9.41 1.12 -4.37
CA ILE A 193 -8.81 1.92 -3.30
C ILE A 193 -7.61 1.16 -2.73
N LEU A 194 -6.47 1.86 -2.61
CA LEU A 194 -5.33 1.40 -1.85
C LEU A 194 -5.33 2.07 -0.48
N CYS A 195 -5.20 1.29 0.57
CA CYS A 195 -5.22 1.74 1.97
C CYS A 195 -3.85 1.54 2.59
N ILE A 196 -3.32 2.57 3.22
CA ILE A 196 -2.03 2.50 3.92
C ILE A 196 -2.13 3.02 5.34
N ASP A 197 -1.39 2.39 6.23
CA ASP A 197 -1.15 2.84 7.59
C ASP A 197 0.22 2.35 8.07
N ASN A 198 0.86 3.07 8.99
CA ASN A 198 2.09 2.60 9.63
C ASN A 198 1.82 1.69 10.82
N ASP A 199 0.60 1.67 11.36
CA ASP A 199 0.19 0.77 12.42
C ASP A 199 -0.10 -0.63 11.87
N ARG A 200 0.89 -1.50 12.04
CA ARG A 200 0.82 -2.90 11.66
C ARG A 200 -0.35 -3.65 12.31
N CYS A 201 -0.66 -3.33 13.58
CA CYS A 201 -1.77 -3.97 14.29
C CYS A 201 -3.12 -3.51 13.74
N ALA A 202 -3.26 -2.25 13.37
CA ALA A 202 -4.46 -1.73 12.75
C ALA A 202 -4.72 -2.41 11.39
N ILE A 203 -3.72 -2.49 10.51
CA ILE A 203 -3.82 -3.22 9.22
C ILE A 203 -4.16 -4.70 9.45
N CYS A 204 -3.48 -5.37 10.39
CA CYS A 204 -3.75 -6.77 10.75
C CYS A 204 -5.23 -6.97 11.13
N ASN A 205 -5.75 -6.15 12.03
CA ASN A 205 -7.15 -6.19 12.45
C ASN A 205 -8.11 -5.91 11.28
N GLY A 206 -7.81 -4.92 10.46
CA GLY A 206 -8.61 -4.56 9.29
C GLY A 206 -8.75 -5.72 8.29
N VAL A 207 -7.64 -6.38 7.97
CA VAL A 207 -7.62 -7.53 7.06
C VAL A 207 -8.34 -8.73 7.70
N TYR A 208 -8.06 -9.02 8.96
CA TYR A 208 -8.71 -10.12 9.68
C TYR A 208 -10.23 -9.99 9.74
N HIS A 209 -10.74 -8.80 10.00
CA HIS A 209 -12.18 -8.51 10.07
C HIS A 209 -12.82 -8.22 8.71
N GLY A 210 -12.04 -8.16 7.62
CA GLY A 210 -12.51 -7.90 6.26
C GLY A 210 -12.98 -6.47 6.02
N THR A 211 -12.54 -5.49 6.84
CA THR A 211 -12.74 -4.05 6.57
C THR A 211 -11.74 -3.55 5.54
N LEU A 212 -10.56 -4.15 5.50
CA LEU A 212 -9.54 -3.93 4.48
C LEU A 212 -9.40 -5.17 3.59
N ASP A 213 -9.30 -4.98 2.28
CA ASP A 213 -8.95 -6.07 1.37
C ASP A 213 -7.44 -6.30 1.40
N PRO A 214 -6.97 -7.54 1.56
CA PRO A 214 -5.54 -7.81 1.60
C PRO A 214 -4.79 -7.39 0.33
N GLU A 215 -5.43 -7.44 -0.85
CA GLU A 215 -4.84 -6.97 -2.12
C GLU A 215 -4.62 -5.45 -2.17
N SER A 216 -5.27 -4.71 -1.28
CA SER A 216 -5.35 -3.25 -1.28
C SER A 216 -4.95 -2.64 0.07
N ALA A 217 -4.26 -3.38 0.94
CA ALA A 217 -3.78 -2.90 2.23
C ALA A 217 -2.26 -3.00 2.33
N MET A 218 -1.61 -1.96 2.86
CA MET A 218 -0.16 -1.93 3.05
C MET A 218 0.21 -1.34 4.40
N VAL A 219 1.20 -1.94 5.06
CA VAL A 219 1.87 -1.32 6.22
C VAL A 219 3.02 -0.47 5.70
N VAL A 220 2.80 0.84 5.63
CA VAL A 220 3.75 1.81 5.08
C VAL A 220 3.68 3.10 5.85
N ASP A 221 4.85 3.68 6.16
CA ASP A 221 4.92 5.04 6.69
C ASP A 221 4.59 6.06 5.60
N ALA A 222 3.56 6.85 5.81
CA ALA A 222 3.12 7.86 4.86
C ALA A 222 4.16 8.96 4.61
N MET A 223 5.15 9.16 5.49
CA MET A 223 6.29 10.04 5.25
C MET A 223 7.23 9.57 4.12
N ALA A 224 7.13 8.30 3.73
CA ALA A 224 7.94 7.72 2.65
C ALA A 224 7.07 7.15 1.53
N LEU A 225 5.84 7.62 1.41
CA LEU A 225 4.79 7.05 0.57
C LEU A 225 5.20 6.84 -0.89
N THR A 226 5.80 7.84 -1.53
CA THR A 226 6.23 7.77 -2.93
C THR A 226 7.30 6.71 -3.21
N ARG A 227 7.99 6.25 -2.19
CA ARG A 227 8.97 5.16 -2.29
C ARG A 227 8.30 3.81 -2.53
N PHE A 228 7.12 3.60 -1.92
CA PHE A 228 6.39 2.32 -1.94
C PHE A 228 5.24 2.31 -2.95
N VAL A 229 4.67 3.49 -3.21
CA VAL A 229 3.53 3.67 -4.11
C VAL A 229 4.00 4.41 -5.35
N GLY A 230 4.31 3.65 -6.40
CA GLY A 230 4.81 4.19 -7.67
C GLY A 230 3.72 4.64 -8.64
N GLU A 231 2.46 4.64 -8.22
CA GLU A 231 1.29 4.99 -9.02
C GLU A 231 0.69 6.31 -8.54
N LYS A 232 0.00 7.03 -9.44
CA LYS A 232 -0.79 8.21 -9.09
C LYS A 232 -2.26 7.86 -9.08
N TYR A 233 -3.01 8.48 -8.16
CA TYR A 233 -4.41 8.24 -7.90
C TYR A 233 -5.29 9.43 -8.31
N ASP A 234 -6.54 9.14 -8.65
CA ASP A 234 -7.53 10.17 -8.96
C ASP A 234 -8.02 10.89 -7.70
N ALA A 235 -7.98 10.21 -6.55
CA ALA A 235 -8.29 10.77 -5.25
C ALA A 235 -7.26 10.36 -4.20
N VAL A 236 -6.85 11.29 -3.34
CA VAL A 236 -6.04 11.00 -2.13
C VAL A 236 -6.85 11.44 -0.92
N LEU A 237 -7.06 10.49 -0.03
CA LEU A 237 -7.96 10.60 1.11
C LEU A 237 -7.19 10.40 2.41
N GLY A 238 -7.54 11.16 3.45
CA GLY A 238 -7.09 10.95 4.81
C GLY A 238 -8.26 11.22 5.75
N LEU A 239 -8.93 10.17 6.20
CA LEU A 239 -10.19 10.28 6.92
C LEU A 239 -9.96 10.09 8.41
N MET A 240 -10.32 11.11 9.20
CA MET A 240 -10.01 11.19 10.62
C MET A 240 -8.51 11.03 10.87
N LEU A 241 -7.72 11.89 10.24
CA LEU A 241 -6.28 11.93 10.48
C LEU A 241 -5.99 11.98 11.97
N GLY A 242 -4.90 11.32 12.38
CA GLY A 242 -4.51 11.28 13.78
C GLY A 242 -4.28 12.67 14.36
N THR A 243 -4.31 12.78 15.70
CA THR A 243 -4.23 14.07 16.40
C THR A 243 -2.94 14.83 16.05
N ILE A 244 -3.11 16.10 15.70
CA ILE A 244 -2.02 17.02 15.36
C ILE A 244 -1.63 17.82 16.59
N TYR A 245 -0.48 17.47 17.17
CA TYR A 245 0.13 18.19 18.28
C TYR A 245 1.27 19.07 17.79
N GLU A 246 1.68 20.04 18.59
CA GLU A 246 2.80 20.95 18.26
C GLU A 246 4.10 20.19 17.91
N PHE A 247 4.39 19.11 18.64
CA PHE A 247 5.61 18.32 18.44
C PHE A 247 5.61 17.43 17.18
N ASN A 248 4.44 17.13 16.58
CA ASN A 248 4.35 16.26 15.40
C ASN A 248 3.94 17.00 14.11
N LYS A 249 3.80 18.33 14.13
CA LYS A 249 3.44 19.15 12.96
C LYS A 249 4.36 18.92 11.76
N ASN A 250 5.66 18.79 12.01
CA ASN A 250 6.61 18.52 10.92
C ASN A 250 6.39 17.16 10.27
N ILE A 251 6.01 16.15 11.05
CA ILE A 251 5.66 14.81 10.53
C ILE A 251 4.43 14.94 9.61
N TRP A 252 3.39 15.65 10.04
CA TRP A 252 2.20 15.86 9.22
C TRP A 252 2.49 16.64 7.94
N ARG A 253 3.38 17.66 7.99
CA ARG A 253 3.81 18.35 6.76
C ARG A 253 4.44 17.36 5.76
N MET A 254 5.36 16.50 6.20
CA MET A 254 5.99 15.49 5.34
C MET A 254 4.95 14.51 4.76
N ILE A 255 3.98 14.08 5.57
CA ILE A 255 2.89 13.21 5.11
C ILE A 255 2.07 13.91 4.02
N PHE A 256 1.70 15.17 4.20
CA PHE A 256 0.93 15.92 3.20
C PHE A 256 1.74 16.11 1.90
N GLU A 257 3.03 16.44 1.99
CA GLU A 257 3.90 16.53 0.82
C GLU A 257 3.96 15.22 0.01
N GLU A 258 4.13 14.10 0.69
CA GLU A 258 4.17 12.79 0.05
C GLU A 258 2.81 12.41 -0.56
N ALA A 259 1.71 12.66 0.16
CA ALA A 259 0.36 12.42 -0.32
C ALA A 259 0.06 13.18 -1.62
N VAL A 260 0.39 14.47 -1.67
CA VAL A 260 0.19 15.32 -2.85
C VAL A 260 0.96 14.83 -4.07
N LYS A 261 2.17 14.29 -3.89
CA LYS A 261 2.99 13.72 -4.99
C LYS A 261 2.32 12.52 -5.65
N THR A 262 1.44 11.81 -4.93
CA THR A 262 0.71 10.65 -5.44
C THR A 262 -0.60 11.01 -6.15
N LEU A 263 -1.00 12.28 -6.15
CA LEU A 263 -2.21 12.74 -6.81
C LEU A 263 -1.98 12.97 -8.31
N LYS A 264 -2.93 12.54 -9.14
CA LYS A 264 -2.97 12.88 -10.57
C LYS A 264 -3.26 14.36 -10.80
N ASP A 265 -2.96 14.85 -12.00
CA ASP A 265 -3.11 16.26 -12.35
C ASP A 265 -4.57 16.77 -12.42
N ASP A 266 -5.52 15.85 -12.59
CA ASP A 266 -6.97 16.14 -12.58
C ASP A 266 -7.67 15.40 -11.42
N GLY A 267 -6.98 15.21 -10.30
CA GLY A 267 -7.48 14.53 -9.12
C GLY A 267 -7.91 15.48 -8.00
N PHE A 268 -8.34 14.90 -6.88
CA PHE A 268 -8.71 15.67 -5.70
C PHE A 268 -8.12 15.13 -4.40
N LEU A 269 -7.98 16.02 -3.41
CA LEU A 269 -7.65 15.71 -2.02
C LEU A 269 -8.88 15.85 -1.14
N LEU A 270 -9.08 14.94 -0.22
CA LEU A 270 -10.03 15.07 0.89
C LEU A 270 -9.38 14.60 2.18
N PHE A 271 -9.16 15.54 3.09
CA PHE A 271 -8.62 15.26 4.42
C PHE A 271 -9.62 15.70 5.49
N THR A 272 -9.85 14.86 6.49
CA THR A 272 -10.71 15.19 7.63
C THR A 272 -9.94 15.11 8.94
N VAL A 273 -10.30 16.01 9.86
CA VAL A 273 -9.78 16.07 11.23
C VAL A 273 -10.91 16.35 12.21
N ASN A 274 -10.64 16.22 13.49
CA ASN A 274 -11.66 16.35 14.52
C ASN A 274 -11.88 17.80 14.98
N THR A 275 -10.80 18.60 15.08
CA THR A 275 -10.85 19.96 15.65
C THR A 275 -10.58 21.03 14.60
N LYS A 276 -11.01 22.26 14.92
CA LYS A 276 -10.76 23.43 14.07
C LYS A 276 -9.28 23.78 14.03
N GLU A 277 -8.59 23.63 15.16
CA GLU A 277 -7.16 23.91 15.29
C GLU A 277 -6.32 22.99 14.41
N GLU A 278 -6.67 21.70 14.35
CA GLU A 278 -6.03 20.75 13.45
C GLU A 278 -6.29 21.12 11.97
N MET A 279 -7.52 21.53 11.65
CA MET A 279 -7.88 21.97 10.30
C MET A 279 -7.16 23.26 9.90
N ASP A 280 -7.01 24.22 10.80
CA ASP A 280 -6.29 25.46 10.52
C ASP A 280 -4.82 25.20 10.22
N PHE A 281 -4.19 24.30 10.99
CA PHE A 281 -2.83 23.86 10.70
C PHE A 281 -2.74 23.12 9.33
N LEU A 282 -3.64 22.19 9.09
CA LEU A 282 -3.65 21.40 7.84
C LEU A 282 -3.81 22.32 6.61
N ALA A 283 -4.78 23.22 6.66
CA ALA A 283 -5.02 24.18 5.58
C ALA A 283 -3.81 25.09 5.34
N ALA A 284 -3.21 25.63 6.41
CA ALA A 284 -2.00 26.46 6.31
C ALA A 284 -0.81 25.67 5.74
N ALA A 285 -0.59 24.43 6.18
CA ALA A 285 0.49 23.59 5.67
C ALA A 285 0.32 23.29 4.17
N LEU A 286 -0.91 23.00 3.72
CA LEU A 286 -1.20 22.79 2.31
C LEU A 286 -1.08 24.09 1.49
N GLU A 287 -1.49 25.23 2.02
CA GLU A 287 -1.33 26.52 1.34
C GLU A 287 0.15 26.90 1.16
N GLU A 288 1.02 26.61 2.13
CA GLU A 288 2.48 26.76 1.99
C GLU A 288 3.05 25.91 0.82
N MET A 289 2.41 24.80 0.49
CA MET A 289 2.74 23.93 -0.66
C MET A 289 2.06 24.41 -1.98
N GLY A 290 1.34 25.54 -1.95
CA GLY A 290 0.61 26.05 -3.11
C GLY A 290 -0.73 25.35 -3.37
N ILE A 291 -1.26 24.62 -2.38
CA ILE A 291 -2.52 23.90 -2.50
C ILE A 291 -3.61 24.70 -1.82
N ARG A 292 -4.55 25.20 -2.62
CA ARG A 292 -5.73 25.89 -2.12
C ARG A 292 -6.94 24.99 -2.21
N GLY A 293 -7.78 25.04 -1.19
CA GLY A 293 -8.98 24.22 -1.09
C GLY A 293 -10.04 24.83 -0.19
N ALA A 294 -11.20 24.20 -0.18
CA ALA A 294 -12.32 24.59 0.70
C ALA A 294 -12.19 23.90 2.06
N VAL A 295 -12.32 24.68 3.13
CA VAL A 295 -12.52 24.17 4.49
C VAL A 295 -14.04 24.06 4.73
N ILE A 296 -14.49 22.88 5.09
CA ILE A 296 -15.90 22.53 5.24
C ILE A 296 -16.17 22.20 6.71
N ASP A 297 -17.13 22.87 7.32
CA ASP A 297 -17.68 22.50 8.63
C ASP A 297 -18.56 21.25 8.45
N ASN A 298 -18.08 20.12 8.95
CA ASN A 298 -18.76 18.83 8.87
C ASN A 298 -19.17 18.32 10.27
N ARG A 299 -19.17 19.21 11.27
CA ARG A 299 -19.47 18.87 12.67
C ARG A 299 -20.87 18.29 12.81
N ASN A 300 -20.97 17.34 13.73
CA ASN A 300 -22.21 16.71 14.13
C ASN A 300 -22.40 16.83 15.65
N LYS A 301 -23.64 16.87 16.09
CA LYS A 301 -23.97 16.96 17.53
C LYS A 301 -23.75 15.64 18.29
N ASN A 302 -23.65 14.51 17.55
CA ASN A 302 -23.66 13.17 18.12
C ASN A 302 -22.24 12.60 18.34
N ASP A 303 -21.24 13.14 17.66
CA ASP A 303 -19.84 12.69 17.80
C ASP A 303 -18.86 13.78 17.35
N ILE A 304 -17.57 13.54 17.61
CA ILE A 304 -16.48 14.49 17.31
C ILE A 304 -15.74 14.14 16.01
N TYR A 305 -16.07 13.01 15.36
CA TYR A 305 -15.29 12.49 14.25
C TYR A 305 -15.51 13.29 12.96
N ASP A 306 -14.43 13.50 12.23
CA ASP A 306 -14.44 14.19 10.91
C ASP A 306 -15.14 15.56 10.98
N GLY A 307 -14.99 16.27 12.10
CA GLY A 307 -15.68 17.54 12.34
C GLY A 307 -15.35 18.63 11.32
N TRP A 308 -14.19 18.55 10.69
CA TRP A 308 -13.73 19.46 9.66
C TRP A 308 -13.17 18.69 8.48
N ALA A 309 -13.45 19.16 7.27
CA ALA A 309 -12.92 18.59 6.04
C ALA A 309 -12.22 19.66 5.20
N PHE A 310 -11.07 19.30 4.63
CA PHE A 310 -10.36 20.06 3.60
C PHE A 310 -10.54 19.36 2.27
N PHE A 311 -11.04 20.06 1.27
CA PHE A 311 -11.24 19.54 -0.06
C PHE A 311 -10.55 20.43 -1.08
N ALA A 312 -9.72 19.84 -1.96
CA ALA A 312 -9.03 20.57 -3.02
C ALA A 312 -9.02 19.77 -4.31
N VAL A 313 -9.29 20.45 -5.42
CA VAL A 313 -9.24 19.87 -6.77
C VAL A 313 -7.98 20.35 -7.47
N ARG A 314 -7.25 19.45 -8.10
CA ARG A 314 -6.13 19.75 -8.96
C ARG A 314 -6.61 19.71 -10.41
N SER A 315 -6.45 20.81 -11.14
CA SER A 315 -6.81 20.92 -12.55
C SER A 315 -5.62 21.41 -13.36
N ASN A 316 -5.24 20.65 -14.41
CA ASN A 316 -4.06 20.96 -15.24
C ASN A 316 -2.78 21.16 -14.41
N GLY A 317 -2.58 20.34 -13.38
CA GLY A 317 -1.43 20.41 -12.49
C GLY A 317 -1.46 21.55 -11.47
N ARG A 318 -2.53 22.35 -11.39
CA ARG A 318 -2.71 23.46 -10.42
C ARG A 318 -3.92 23.19 -9.53
N PHE A 319 -3.84 23.59 -8.28
CA PHE A 319 -4.99 23.55 -7.38
C PHE A 319 -5.84 24.81 -7.55
N SER A 320 -7.14 24.61 -7.76
CA SER A 320 -8.15 25.66 -7.86
C SER A 320 -9.11 25.59 -6.68
N HIS A 321 -9.72 26.75 -6.36
CA HIS A 321 -10.77 26.88 -5.35
C HIS A 321 -12.03 26.16 -5.76
#